data_ef35f05ff727b298e5e6ad555a6face5
#
_entry.id   ef35f05ff727b298e5e6ad555a6face5
#
_cell.length_a   1.000
_cell.length_b   1.000
_cell.length_c   1.000
_cell.angle_alpha   90.00
_cell.angle_beta   90.00
_cell.angle_gamma   90.00
#
_symmetry.space_group_name_H-M   'P 1'
#
loop_
_entity.id
_entity.type
_entity.pdbx_description
1 polymer ?
#
loop_
_entity_poly.entity_id
_entity_poly.type
_entity_poly.pdbx_seq_one_letter_code
_entity_poly.pdbx_strand_id
1 'polypeptide(L)'
;TAFVMGELLPFIQKQFGKTINGKKAFAGFSLGGLTAFDIAWHHSDIFDLVGVFSGSFWWRKKDLSKDYTDDDRILHEMVRETPDRPNLQFWLMTGTEDETADRNQNFIIVSIDDTVDVIKELMKKGYERPKDIFYYEMVGGKHNVPTWGQVLPKFLEWAFAK
;
A
#
# COMPACT_ATOMS: atom_id res chain seq x y z
N THR A 1 -5.77 12.37 6.23
CA THR A 1 -4.48 13.11 6.05
C THR A 1 -4.31 14.20 7.09
N ALA A 2 -5.26 15.16 7.26
CA ALA A 2 -5.12 16.30 8.18
C ALA A 2 -4.74 15.91 9.63
N PHE A 3 -5.39 14.90 10.20
CA PHE A 3 -5.04 14.38 11.52
C PHE A 3 -3.59 13.89 11.62
N VAL A 4 -3.13 13.09 10.65
CA VAL A 4 -1.77 12.54 10.67
C VAL A 4 -0.72 13.66 10.58
N MET A 5 -0.92 14.57 9.66
CA MET A 5 0.04 15.65 9.37
C MET A 5 -0.02 16.79 10.37
N GLY A 6 -1.24 17.20 10.77
CA GLY A 6 -1.46 18.38 11.61
C GLY A 6 -1.45 18.11 13.12
N GLU A 7 -1.70 16.86 13.53
CA GLU A 7 -1.84 16.53 14.94
C GLU A 7 -0.89 15.40 15.37
N LEU A 8 -0.96 14.23 14.74
CA LEU A 8 -0.23 13.05 15.18
C LEU A 8 1.29 13.22 15.08
N LEU A 9 1.82 13.64 13.92
CA LEU A 9 3.26 13.83 13.76
C LEU A 9 3.82 14.92 14.68
N PRO A 10 3.20 16.11 14.78
CA PRO A 10 3.62 17.12 15.75
C PRO A 10 3.57 16.63 17.21
N PHE A 11 2.52 15.87 17.58
CA PHE A 11 2.43 15.28 18.92
C PHE A 11 3.58 14.32 19.20
N ILE A 12 3.88 13.39 18.26
CA ILE A 12 4.99 12.44 18.41
C ILE A 12 6.32 13.18 18.57
N GLN A 13 6.59 14.18 17.74
CA GLN A 13 7.80 14.99 17.81
C GLN A 13 7.92 15.69 19.17
N LYS A 14 6.85 16.29 19.65
CA LYS A 14 6.79 16.96 20.96
C LYS A 14 6.97 15.98 22.13
N GLN A 15 6.30 14.82 22.07
CA GLN A 15 6.30 13.83 23.15
C GLN A 15 7.67 13.16 23.34
N PHE A 16 8.35 12.87 22.26
CA PHE A 16 9.63 12.16 22.31
C PHE A 16 10.84 13.10 22.29
N GLY A 17 10.64 14.42 22.16
CA GLY A 17 11.71 15.42 22.24
C GLY A 17 12.82 15.26 21.20
N LYS A 18 12.58 14.50 20.14
CA LYS A 18 13.55 14.20 19.09
C LYS A 18 12.95 14.53 17.73
N THR A 19 13.75 15.17 16.90
CA THR A 19 13.46 15.23 15.47
C THR A 19 13.44 13.79 14.94
N ILE A 20 12.39 13.40 14.25
CA ILE A 20 12.33 12.11 13.56
C ILE A 20 13.32 12.20 12.38
N ASN A 21 14.51 11.68 12.57
CA ASN A 21 15.58 11.67 11.57
C ASN A 21 15.64 10.27 10.92
N GLY A 22 16.07 10.23 9.65
CA GLY A 22 16.20 9.00 8.89
C GLY A 22 14.91 8.61 8.15
N LYS A 23 14.89 7.41 7.62
CA LYS A 23 13.78 6.88 6.82
C LYS A 23 12.48 6.82 7.64
N LYS A 24 11.40 7.26 7.02
CA LYS A 24 10.06 7.24 7.58
C LYS A 24 9.16 6.36 6.73
N ALA A 25 8.55 5.37 7.36
CA ALA A 25 7.56 4.50 6.73
C ALA A 25 6.16 4.86 7.22
N PHE A 26 5.19 4.86 6.31
CA PHE A 26 3.79 4.82 6.68
C PHE A 26 3.21 3.48 6.24
N ALA A 27 2.60 2.76 7.18
CA ALA A 27 2.13 1.41 6.92
C ALA A 27 0.72 1.17 7.45
N GLY A 28 -0.01 0.25 6.82
CA GLY A 28 -1.35 -0.09 7.25
C GLY A 28 -1.86 -1.40 6.68
N PHE A 29 -2.97 -1.87 7.24
CA PHE A 29 -3.64 -3.12 6.90
C PHE A 29 -5.00 -2.83 6.28
N SER A 30 -5.42 -3.61 5.28
CA SER A 30 -6.75 -3.49 4.68
C SER A 30 -7.03 -2.06 4.19
N LEU A 31 -8.11 -1.41 4.62
CA LEU A 31 -8.39 0.02 4.36
C LEU A 31 -7.30 0.94 4.91
N GLY A 32 -6.67 0.55 6.03
CA GLY A 32 -5.50 1.26 6.54
C GLY A 32 -4.30 1.18 5.59
N GLY A 33 -4.16 0.10 4.83
CA GLY A 33 -3.15 -0.05 3.79
C GLY A 33 -3.40 0.88 2.61
N LEU A 34 -4.66 0.98 2.14
CA LEU A 34 -5.07 1.97 1.14
C LEU A 34 -4.78 3.40 1.61
N THR A 35 -5.16 3.71 2.88
CA THR A 35 -4.90 5.01 3.49
C THR A 35 -3.42 5.32 3.62
N ALA A 36 -2.60 4.31 3.99
CA ALA A 36 -1.15 4.48 4.10
C ALA A 36 -0.51 4.80 2.76
N PHE A 37 -0.97 4.12 1.70
CA PHE A 37 -0.51 4.40 0.34
C PHE A 37 -0.87 5.84 -0.07
N ASP A 38 -2.15 6.23 0.07
CA ASP A 38 -2.63 7.56 -0.29
C ASP A 38 -1.88 8.68 0.45
N ILE A 39 -1.73 8.56 1.77
CA ILE A 39 -1.03 9.56 2.57
C ILE A 39 0.44 9.69 2.15
N ALA A 40 1.17 8.58 2.04
CA ALA A 40 2.57 8.63 1.67
C ALA A 40 2.78 9.11 0.22
N TRP A 41 1.86 8.73 -0.68
CA TRP A 41 1.89 9.19 -2.08
C TRP A 41 1.83 10.71 -2.19
N HIS A 42 0.95 11.36 -1.44
CA HIS A 42 0.78 12.80 -1.44
C HIS A 42 1.76 13.55 -0.52
N HIS A 43 2.52 12.83 0.32
CA HIS A 43 3.49 13.39 1.25
C HIS A 43 4.85 12.67 1.17
N SER A 44 5.32 12.45 -0.06
CA SER A 44 6.62 11.84 -0.34
C SER A 44 7.82 12.74 0.02
N ASP A 45 7.56 13.97 0.39
CA ASP A 45 8.51 14.89 1.03
C ASP A 45 8.76 14.54 2.52
N ILE A 46 7.85 13.78 3.12
CA ILE A 46 7.89 13.37 4.54
C ILE A 46 8.16 11.89 4.69
N PHE A 47 7.50 11.05 3.89
CA PHE A 47 7.62 9.59 3.94
C PHE A 47 8.51 9.08 2.82
N ASP A 48 9.33 8.10 3.14
CA ASP A 48 10.23 7.42 2.20
C ASP A 48 9.70 6.06 1.77
N LEU A 49 8.90 5.41 2.64
CA LEU A 49 8.48 4.03 2.50
C LEU A 49 6.97 3.88 2.74
N VAL A 50 6.35 3.02 1.94
CA VAL A 50 4.95 2.61 2.08
C VAL A 50 4.87 1.13 2.39
N GLY A 51 4.19 0.76 3.49
CA GLY A 51 3.90 -0.63 3.84
C GLY A 51 2.41 -0.92 3.72
N VAL A 52 2.02 -1.85 2.83
CA VAL A 52 0.64 -2.25 2.65
C VAL A 52 0.50 -3.74 2.88
N PHE A 53 -0.39 -4.11 3.80
CA PHE A 53 -0.71 -5.48 4.14
C PHE A 53 -2.16 -5.74 3.77
N SER A 54 -2.39 -6.59 2.76
CA SER A 54 -3.72 -6.91 2.22
C SER A 54 -4.55 -5.65 1.94
N GLY A 55 -3.99 -4.72 1.16
CA GLY A 55 -4.58 -3.41 0.91
C GLY A 55 -5.93 -3.49 0.19
N SER A 56 -6.89 -2.66 0.61
CA SER A 56 -8.21 -2.59 -0.03
C SER A 56 -8.15 -1.87 -1.38
N PHE A 57 -7.33 -2.34 -2.30
CA PHE A 57 -7.10 -1.72 -3.61
C PHE A 57 -8.28 -1.90 -4.59
N TRP A 58 -9.24 -2.76 -4.22
CA TRP A 58 -10.52 -2.91 -4.89
C TRP A 58 -11.44 -1.68 -4.79
N TRP A 59 -11.10 -0.69 -3.97
CA TRP A 59 -11.91 0.52 -3.80
C TRP A 59 -12.08 1.25 -5.13
N ARG A 60 -13.33 1.50 -5.52
CA ARG A 60 -13.71 1.95 -6.86
C ARG A 60 -14.83 2.97 -6.87
N LYS A 61 -14.94 3.71 -7.96
CA LYS A 61 -15.96 4.76 -8.16
C LYS A 61 -17.33 4.20 -8.49
N LYS A 62 -17.37 3.03 -9.14
CA LYS A 62 -18.61 2.37 -9.58
C LYS A 62 -18.71 0.97 -9.00
N ASP A 63 -19.94 0.54 -8.75
CA ASP A 63 -20.26 -0.84 -8.43
C ASP A 63 -20.02 -1.76 -9.64
N LEU A 64 -19.62 -3.01 -9.41
CA LEU A 64 -19.38 -4.00 -10.46
C LEU A 64 -20.61 -4.25 -11.36
N SER A 65 -21.82 -3.98 -10.85
CA SER A 65 -23.09 -4.11 -11.59
C SER A 65 -23.43 -2.89 -12.46
N LYS A 66 -22.60 -1.83 -12.48
CA LYS A 66 -22.91 -0.53 -13.09
C LYS A 66 -21.85 -0.10 -14.10
N ASP A 67 -21.69 -0.84 -15.17
CA ASP A 67 -20.72 -0.53 -16.24
C ASP A 67 -19.30 -0.28 -15.69
N TYR A 68 -18.89 -1.08 -14.71
CA TYR A 68 -17.57 -1.04 -14.12
C TYR A 68 -16.50 -1.38 -15.17
N THR A 69 -15.44 -0.62 -15.14
CA THR A 69 -14.18 -0.92 -15.83
C THR A 69 -13.03 -0.88 -14.83
N ASP A 70 -11.90 -1.43 -15.19
CA ASP A 70 -10.69 -1.39 -14.34
C ASP A 70 -10.18 0.03 -14.09
N ASP A 71 -10.56 0.99 -14.93
CA ASP A 71 -10.26 2.41 -14.73
C ASP A 71 -11.07 3.06 -13.60
N ASP A 72 -12.11 2.40 -13.11
CA ASP A 72 -12.90 2.89 -11.98
C ASP A 72 -12.21 2.65 -10.61
N ARG A 73 -11.08 1.92 -10.55
CA ARG A 73 -10.31 1.69 -9.33
C ARG A 73 -9.52 2.94 -8.94
N ILE A 74 -9.88 3.52 -7.80
CA ILE A 74 -9.43 4.86 -7.38
C ILE A 74 -7.91 4.94 -7.21
N LEU A 75 -7.29 3.95 -6.56
CA LEU A 75 -5.83 3.97 -6.34
C LEU A 75 -5.05 3.83 -7.65
N HIS A 76 -5.47 2.91 -8.52
CA HIS A 76 -4.82 2.68 -9.81
C HIS A 76 -4.87 3.92 -10.69
N GLU A 77 -6.03 4.59 -10.73
CA GLU A 77 -6.19 5.86 -11.43
C GLU A 77 -5.28 6.94 -10.82
N MET A 78 -5.27 7.08 -9.49
CA MET A 78 -4.41 8.06 -8.82
C MET A 78 -2.94 7.87 -9.19
N VAL A 79 -2.42 6.63 -9.17
CA VAL A 79 -1.05 6.33 -9.58
C VAL A 79 -0.82 6.70 -11.04
N ARG A 80 -1.74 6.37 -11.92
CA ARG A 80 -1.65 6.61 -13.36
C ARG A 80 -1.67 8.11 -13.69
N GLU A 81 -2.61 8.85 -13.09
CA GLU A 81 -2.88 10.25 -13.42
C GLU A 81 -1.93 11.24 -12.73
N THR A 82 -1.24 10.86 -11.65
CA THR A 82 -0.25 11.73 -11.01
C THR A 82 0.89 12.03 -12.00
N PRO A 83 1.17 13.29 -12.33
CA PRO A 83 2.20 13.62 -13.35
C PRO A 83 3.60 13.18 -12.95
N ASP A 84 3.97 13.42 -11.71
CA ASP A 84 5.30 13.15 -11.18
C ASP A 84 5.42 11.71 -10.64
N ARG A 85 6.66 11.26 -10.47
CA ARG A 85 7.00 10.03 -9.76
C ARG A 85 7.44 10.39 -8.34
N PRO A 86 6.58 10.22 -7.30
CA PRO A 86 6.96 10.42 -5.92
C PRO A 86 8.21 9.61 -5.53
N ASN A 87 9.08 10.15 -4.69
CA ASN A 87 10.28 9.43 -4.25
C ASN A 87 9.93 8.47 -3.10
N LEU A 88 9.38 7.31 -3.43
CA LEU A 88 8.89 6.31 -2.49
C LEU A 88 9.42 4.91 -2.83
N GLN A 89 9.50 4.06 -1.82
CA GLN A 89 9.64 2.62 -1.97
C GLN A 89 8.41 1.91 -1.37
N PHE A 90 8.03 0.78 -1.93
CA PHE A 90 6.78 0.09 -1.61
C PHE A 90 7.04 -1.33 -1.13
N TRP A 91 6.50 -1.65 0.04
CA TRP A 91 6.27 -3.01 0.50
C TRP A 91 4.80 -3.33 0.33
N LEU A 92 4.49 -4.31 -0.53
CA LEU A 92 3.12 -4.74 -0.78
C LEU A 92 3.02 -6.22 -0.39
N MET A 93 2.03 -6.57 0.42
CA MET A 93 1.81 -7.94 0.89
C MET A 93 0.35 -8.33 0.72
N THR A 94 0.13 -9.56 0.27
CA THR A 94 -1.19 -10.22 0.20
C THR A 94 -1.11 -11.62 0.78
N GLY A 95 -2.23 -12.13 1.29
CA GLY A 95 -2.38 -13.54 1.63
C GLY A 95 -3.09 -14.29 0.50
N THR A 96 -2.72 -15.54 0.24
CA THR A 96 -3.40 -16.36 -0.79
C THR A 96 -4.81 -16.80 -0.40
N GLU A 97 -5.20 -16.59 0.86
CA GLU A 97 -6.54 -16.85 1.41
C GLU A 97 -7.15 -15.56 2.02
N ASP A 98 -6.76 -14.38 1.52
CA ASP A 98 -7.31 -13.10 2.00
C ASP A 98 -8.82 -13.01 1.79
N GLU A 99 -9.32 -13.58 0.71
CA GLU A 99 -10.72 -13.60 0.31
C GLU A 99 -10.98 -14.70 -0.73
N THR A 100 -12.21 -14.78 -1.24
CA THR A 100 -12.59 -15.74 -2.28
C THR A 100 -13.13 -15.06 -3.54
N ALA A 101 -13.27 -13.73 -3.53
CA ALA A 101 -13.78 -12.99 -4.67
C ALA A 101 -12.78 -13.04 -5.84
N ASP A 102 -13.30 -13.32 -7.03
CA ASP A 102 -12.58 -13.31 -8.30
C ASP A 102 -13.39 -12.42 -9.25
N ARG A 103 -12.90 -11.20 -9.49
CA ARG A 103 -13.64 -10.17 -10.23
C ARG A 103 -13.79 -10.49 -11.70
N ASN A 104 -12.78 -11.07 -12.30
CA ASN A 104 -12.65 -11.27 -13.74
C ASN A 104 -12.64 -12.75 -14.16
N GLN A 105 -12.89 -13.67 -13.21
CA GLN A 105 -12.94 -15.12 -13.43
C GLN A 105 -11.63 -15.71 -13.98
N ASN A 106 -10.50 -15.17 -13.52
CA ASN A 106 -9.17 -15.65 -13.88
C ASN A 106 -8.56 -16.63 -12.86
N PHE A 107 -9.34 -17.04 -11.84
CA PHE A 107 -8.93 -17.90 -10.72
C PHE A 107 -7.92 -17.28 -9.76
N ILE A 108 -7.76 -15.95 -9.80
CA ILE A 108 -6.95 -15.20 -8.87
C ILE A 108 -7.87 -14.32 -8.01
N ILE A 109 -7.67 -14.34 -6.72
CA ILE A 109 -8.47 -13.52 -5.80
C ILE A 109 -8.20 -12.03 -5.99
N VAL A 110 -9.23 -11.21 -5.78
CA VAL A 110 -9.20 -9.76 -6.06
C VAL A 110 -8.05 -9.05 -5.32
N SER A 111 -7.72 -9.47 -4.09
CA SER A 111 -6.64 -8.83 -3.33
C SER A 111 -5.26 -8.99 -4.00
N ILE A 112 -5.01 -10.14 -4.62
CA ILE A 112 -3.78 -10.39 -5.38
C ILE A 112 -3.83 -9.63 -6.70
N ASP A 113 -4.91 -9.80 -7.49
CA ASP A 113 -5.06 -9.14 -8.80
C ASP A 113 -4.91 -7.62 -8.69
N ASP A 114 -5.65 -6.99 -7.77
CA ASP A 114 -5.59 -5.54 -7.60
C ASP A 114 -4.22 -5.05 -7.13
N THR A 115 -3.53 -5.82 -6.29
CA THR A 115 -2.17 -5.49 -5.87
C THR A 115 -1.18 -5.60 -7.03
N VAL A 116 -1.27 -6.66 -7.82
CA VAL A 116 -0.42 -6.85 -9.01
C VAL A 116 -0.67 -5.75 -10.04
N ASP A 117 -1.92 -5.32 -10.22
CA ASP A 117 -2.26 -4.23 -11.12
C ASP A 117 -1.72 -2.88 -10.63
N VAL A 118 -1.74 -2.59 -9.31
CA VAL A 118 -1.05 -1.41 -8.76
C VAL A 118 0.45 -1.47 -9.05
N ILE A 119 1.07 -2.64 -8.90
CA ILE A 119 2.50 -2.83 -9.23
C ILE A 119 2.76 -2.51 -10.71
N LYS A 120 1.88 -2.94 -11.61
CA LYS A 120 2.00 -2.62 -13.05
C LYS A 120 1.92 -1.11 -13.29
N GLU A 121 0.98 -0.40 -12.65
CA GLU A 121 0.90 1.06 -12.78
C GLU A 121 2.14 1.76 -12.21
N LEU A 122 2.65 1.32 -11.06
CA LEU A 122 3.91 1.82 -10.50
C LEU A 122 5.10 1.59 -11.46
N MET A 123 5.20 0.41 -12.07
CA MET A 123 6.26 0.10 -13.04
C MET A 123 6.17 0.97 -14.29
N LYS A 124 4.96 1.23 -14.82
CA LYS A 124 4.75 2.18 -15.92
C LYS A 124 5.21 3.58 -15.56
N LYS A 125 5.12 3.96 -14.29
CA LYS A 125 5.59 5.24 -13.76
C LYS A 125 7.12 5.27 -13.50
N GLY A 126 7.83 4.17 -13.77
CA GLY A 126 9.28 4.08 -13.68
C GLY A 126 9.82 3.57 -12.34
N TYR A 127 8.98 2.97 -11.49
CA TYR A 127 9.47 2.22 -10.33
C TYR A 127 9.95 0.82 -10.76
N GLU A 128 11.01 0.35 -10.11
CA GLU A 128 11.68 -0.90 -10.48
C GLU A 128 11.53 -1.98 -9.40
N ARG A 129 11.36 -3.24 -9.81
CA ARG A 129 11.43 -4.39 -8.91
C ARG A 129 12.82 -5.01 -8.99
N PRO A 130 13.40 -5.47 -7.87
CA PRO A 130 12.93 -5.35 -6.48
C PRO A 130 13.40 -4.06 -5.77
N LYS A 131 14.00 -3.13 -6.48
CA LYS A 131 14.66 -1.94 -5.93
C LYS A 131 13.68 -0.99 -5.22
N ASP A 132 12.59 -0.64 -5.90
CA ASP A 132 11.59 0.31 -5.41
C ASP A 132 10.32 -0.38 -4.92
N ILE A 133 10.02 -1.60 -5.43
CA ILE A 133 8.81 -2.35 -5.11
C ILE A 133 9.19 -3.75 -4.63
N PHE A 134 8.86 -4.05 -3.39
CA PHE A 134 8.92 -5.39 -2.84
C PHE A 134 7.49 -5.94 -2.70
N TYR A 135 7.23 -7.11 -3.28
CA TYR A 135 5.96 -7.81 -3.18
C TYR A 135 6.14 -9.15 -2.48
N TYR A 136 5.33 -9.39 -1.46
CA TYR A 136 5.32 -10.65 -0.70
C TYR A 136 3.93 -11.26 -0.69
N GLU A 137 3.83 -12.49 -1.18
CA GLU A 137 2.61 -13.27 -1.17
C GLU A 137 2.73 -14.38 -0.12
N MET A 138 1.88 -14.32 0.92
CA MET A 138 1.90 -15.30 1.99
C MET A 138 0.98 -16.47 1.67
N VAL A 139 1.56 -17.63 1.40
CA VAL A 139 0.80 -18.86 1.17
C VAL A 139 0.00 -19.24 2.42
N GLY A 140 -1.31 -19.46 2.28
CA GLY A 140 -2.24 -19.72 3.37
C GLY A 140 -2.54 -18.49 4.26
N GLY A 141 -1.99 -17.34 3.92
CA GLY A 141 -2.27 -16.08 4.62
C GLY A 141 -3.71 -15.64 4.42
N LYS A 142 -4.35 -15.18 5.49
CA LYS A 142 -5.74 -14.72 5.53
C LYS A 142 -5.83 -13.24 5.84
N HIS A 143 -6.95 -12.63 5.53
CA HIS A 143 -7.23 -11.21 5.81
C HIS A 143 -7.48 -10.98 7.32
N ASN A 144 -6.43 -11.13 8.13
CA ASN A 144 -6.53 -11.01 9.59
C ASN A 144 -5.21 -10.59 10.24
N VAL A 145 -5.34 -10.10 11.47
CA VAL A 145 -4.22 -9.62 12.29
C VAL A 145 -3.12 -10.68 12.52
N PRO A 146 -3.43 -11.98 12.78
CA PRO A 146 -2.39 -13.00 12.91
C PRO A 146 -1.50 -13.13 11.66
N THR A 147 -2.07 -13.11 10.46
CA THR A 147 -1.32 -13.14 9.20
C THR A 147 -0.39 -11.93 9.09
N TRP A 148 -0.93 -10.75 9.27
CA TRP A 148 -0.16 -9.50 9.17
C TRP A 148 0.94 -9.40 10.24
N GLY A 149 0.64 -9.85 11.48
CA GLY A 149 1.62 -9.90 12.57
C GLY A 149 2.81 -10.81 12.28
N GLN A 150 2.62 -11.91 11.56
CA GLN A 150 3.71 -12.79 11.14
C GLN A 150 4.61 -12.15 10.07
N VAL A 151 4.06 -11.27 9.24
CA VAL A 151 4.79 -10.63 8.14
C VAL A 151 5.43 -9.30 8.57
N LEU A 152 4.87 -8.62 9.58
CA LEU A 152 5.36 -7.33 10.05
C LEU A 152 6.88 -7.29 10.36
N PRO A 153 7.51 -8.31 10.99
CA PRO A 153 8.95 -8.31 11.19
C PRO A 153 9.75 -8.23 9.90
N LYS A 154 9.32 -8.94 8.85
CA LYS A 154 9.97 -8.89 7.53
C LYS A 154 9.89 -7.50 6.91
N PHE A 155 8.74 -6.83 7.05
CA PHE A 155 8.59 -5.45 6.60
C PHE A 155 9.57 -4.52 7.35
N LEU A 156 9.64 -4.63 8.69
CA LEU A 156 10.53 -3.79 9.49
C LEU A 156 12.01 -4.03 9.15
N GLU A 157 12.38 -5.27 8.90
CA GLU A 157 13.72 -5.64 8.45
C GLU A 157 14.01 -5.01 7.06
N TRP A 158 13.11 -5.18 6.09
CA TRP A 158 13.25 -4.57 4.76
C TRP A 158 13.33 -3.04 4.83
N ALA A 159 12.50 -2.43 5.65
CA ALA A 159 12.40 -0.97 5.75
C ALA A 159 13.63 -0.34 6.43
N PHE A 160 14.19 -0.98 7.46
CA PHE A 160 15.10 -0.34 8.40
C PHE A 160 16.40 -1.13 8.66
N ALA A 161 16.60 -2.34 8.13
CA ALA A 161 17.88 -3.01 8.23
C ALA A 161 18.97 -2.21 7.50
N LYS A 162 20.15 -2.17 8.13
CA LYS A 162 21.33 -1.46 7.61
C LYS A 162 22.05 -2.34 6.59
#